data_4e73e3fbade1bf7d7e5992944728a6c3
#
_entry.id   4e73e3fbade1bf7d7e5992944728a6c3
#
_cell.length_a   1.000
_cell.length_b   1.000
_cell.length_c   1.000
_cell.angle_alpha   90.00
_cell.angle_beta   90.00
_cell.angle_gamma   90.00
#
_symmetry.space_group_name_H-M   'P 1'
#
loop_
_entity.id
_entity.type
_entity.pdbx_description
1 polymer ?
#
loop_
_entity_poly.entity_id
_entity_poly.type
_entity_poly.pdbx_seq_one_letter_code
_entity_poly.pdbx_strand_id
1 'polypeptide(L)'
;MRTRTALILTICVLATALAAGQKIETADGVKIVHNSGPGAWGKTAKVALVPVRTLGDVDTADENLAFYMPSAIAVDGAGNIYILDTGNHRVQKFGPDGKYLATLGRQGQGPGEFYFPAWLDVDAKGFLYVSDPNNQRIQVLTPDGKDHKTIKGLAQGAGTVFLGKPGELVTGAPRMRFMMNEEEKKPAALPKLVKVLDFEGKPVREFADPVDFKNELVNNAANEALLAVDGAGQSYLVFPAQNRIEKYAADGRLLWRADRELPYSMEIKDKGEVKRDGGNVSIRGPQLNRCAAGVAVDGQGRIWVVTLTRQIKKEEQVGLAVTATMNEGGGRTIGYKPQGEGLELRTTDAYKLEVFDADGVLLGSLPLDSFVDGITIHGDRLFLLDKFRGAQIREFRIKG
;
A
#
# COMPACT_ATOMS: atom_id res chain seq x y z
N MET A 1 12.29 54.71 9.93
CA MET A 1 11.94 53.71 10.97
C MET A 1 10.89 52.77 10.39
N ARG A 2 11.28 51.53 10.06
CA ARG A 2 10.34 50.51 9.60
C ARG A 2 10.15 49.52 10.75
N THR A 3 8.99 49.56 11.36
CA THR A 3 8.55 48.65 12.42
C THR A 3 8.37 47.24 11.83
N ARG A 4 9.18 46.30 12.25
CA ARG A 4 8.99 44.86 11.97
C ARG A 4 7.94 44.34 12.94
N THR A 5 6.76 44.04 12.47
CA THR A 5 5.74 43.32 13.22
C THR A 5 6.14 41.84 13.27
N ALA A 6 6.55 41.37 14.44
CA ALA A 6 6.79 39.94 14.68
C ALA A 6 5.43 39.26 14.82
N LEU A 7 5.13 38.32 13.93
CA LEU A 7 3.96 37.45 14.03
C LEU A 7 4.25 36.42 15.11
N ILE A 8 3.67 36.58 16.30
CA ILE A 8 3.72 35.60 17.37
C ILE A 8 2.71 34.50 17.03
N LEU A 9 3.22 33.33 16.64
CA LEU A 9 2.40 32.15 16.41
C LEU A 9 1.91 31.62 17.77
N THR A 10 0.64 31.83 18.09
CA THR A 10 0.02 31.34 19.33
C THR A 10 -0.31 29.86 19.14
N ILE A 11 0.49 28.96 19.71
CA ILE A 11 0.19 27.53 19.80
C ILE A 11 -0.87 27.36 20.90
N CYS A 12 -2.14 27.22 20.53
CA CYS A 12 -3.19 26.81 21.46
C CYS A 12 -3.10 25.31 21.72
N VAL A 13 -2.50 24.90 22.82
CA VAL A 13 -2.56 23.52 23.30
C VAL A 13 -3.87 23.34 24.05
N LEU A 14 -4.89 22.77 23.43
CA LEU A 14 -6.07 22.26 24.13
C LEU A 14 -5.75 20.87 24.67
N ALA A 15 -5.41 20.79 25.96
CA ALA A 15 -5.27 19.51 26.65
C ALA A 15 -6.66 18.95 26.98
N THR A 16 -7.18 18.05 26.15
CA THR A 16 -8.28 17.17 26.54
C THR A 16 -7.73 16.01 27.37
N ALA A 17 -8.48 15.56 28.39
CA ALA A 17 -8.09 14.41 29.22
C ALA A 17 -7.94 13.15 28.36
N LEU A 18 -6.69 12.74 28.13
CA LEU A 18 -6.31 11.63 27.28
C LEU A 18 -6.10 10.37 28.11
N ALA A 19 -6.44 9.22 27.51
CA ALA A 19 -6.00 7.93 28.03
C ALA A 19 -4.46 7.93 28.13
N ALA A 20 -3.89 7.28 29.16
CA ALA A 20 -2.45 7.26 29.39
C ALA A 20 -1.69 6.83 28.12
N GLY A 21 -0.80 7.69 27.62
CA GLY A 21 0.06 7.38 26.47
C GLY A 21 -0.23 8.16 25.17
N GLN A 22 -1.10 9.19 25.19
CA GLN A 22 -1.33 10.03 24.02
C GLN A 22 -1.10 11.50 24.29
N LYS A 23 -0.49 12.19 23.33
CA LYS A 23 -0.42 13.65 23.30
C LYS A 23 -1.06 14.12 22.00
N ILE A 24 -2.00 15.06 22.11
CA ILE A 24 -2.62 15.69 20.95
C ILE A 24 -2.20 17.15 20.90
N GLU A 25 -1.78 17.59 19.72
CA GLU A 25 -1.51 19.00 19.44
C GLU A 25 -2.14 19.40 18.09
N THR A 26 -2.20 20.70 17.85
CA THR A 26 -2.64 21.25 16.58
C THR A 26 -1.53 22.10 16.00
N ALA A 27 -1.08 21.79 14.80
CA ALA A 27 -0.11 22.58 14.06
C ALA A 27 -0.68 22.92 12.67
N ASP A 28 -0.62 24.18 12.28
CA ASP A 28 -1.15 24.68 10.99
C ASP A 28 -2.63 24.29 10.73
N GLY A 29 -3.44 24.22 11.79
CA GLY A 29 -4.85 23.82 11.72
C GLY A 29 -5.08 22.32 11.57
N VAL A 30 -4.04 21.50 11.60
CA VAL A 30 -4.11 20.03 11.52
C VAL A 30 -3.91 19.41 12.90
N LYS A 31 -4.80 18.49 13.29
CA LYS A 31 -4.67 17.65 14.48
C LYS A 31 -3.49 16.69 14.31
N ILE A 32 -2.58 16.66 15.28
CA ILE A 32 -1.47 15.70 15.35
C ILE A 32 -1.62 14.86 16.60
N VAL A 33 -1.59 13.53 16.45
CA VAL A 33 -1.76 12.55 17.53
C VAL A 33 -0.45 11.80 17.72
N HIS A 34 0.21 12.01 18.83
CA HIS A 34 1.41 11.26 19.23
C HIS A 34 0.99 10.10 20.12
N ASN A 35 1.14 8.88 19.63
CA ASN A 35 0.77 7.68 20.35
C ASN A 35 1.99 7.05 21.02
N SER A 36 1.88 6.69 22.30
CA SER A 36 2.88 5.95 23.05
C SER A 36 2.25 4.87 23.92
N GLY A 37 3.05 3.90 24.35
CA GLY A 37 2.59 2.81 25.20
C GLY A 37 1.63 1.83 24.51
N PRO A 38 0.84 1.05 25.29
CA PRO A 38 0.05 -0.06 24.77
C PRO A 38 -1.27 0.34 24.08
N GLY A 39 -1.63 1.62 24.06
CA GLY A 39 -2.91 2.12 23.55
C GLY A 39 -4.06 2.06 24.55
N ALA A 40 -5.25 2.49 24.10
CA ALA A 40 -6.44 2.63 24.94
C ALA A 40 -7.01 1.30 25.47
N TRP A 41 -6.69 0.17 24.84
CA TRP A 41 -7.07 -1.17 25.32
C TRP A 41 -6.18 -1.64 26.49
N GLY A 42 -5.05 -0.98 26.73
CA GLY A 42 -4.07 -1.42 27.70
C GLY A 42 -3.36 -2.69 27.26
N LYS A 43 -3.13 -3.63 28.20
CA LYS A 43 -2.39 -4.87 27.93
C LYS A 43 -3.20 -5.96 27.23
N THR A 44 -4.54 -5.83 27.17
CA THR A 44 -5.40 -6.87 26.60
C THR A 44 -6.17 -6.30 25.41
N ALA A 45 -5.95 -6.87 24.24
CA ALA A 45 -6.69 -6.50 23.03
C ALA A 45 -8.19 -6.77 23.23
N LYS A 46 -9.02 -5.83 22.76
CA LYS A 46 -10.49 -5.96 22.78
C LYS A 46 -11.05 -6.59 21.53
N VAL A 47 -10.19 -6.99 20.61
CA VAL A 47 -10.54 -7.72 19.39
C VAL A 47 -9.68 -8.98 19.29
N ALA A 48 -10.20 -10.00 18.61
CA ALA A 48 -9.48 -11.23 18.32
C ALA A 48 -9.57 -11.55 16.85
N LEU A 49 -8.53 -12.17 16.29
CA LEU A 49 -8.53 -12.74 14.94
C LEU A 49 -8.74 -14.24 15.06
N VAL A 50 -9.88 -14.71 14.53
CA VAL A 50 -10.21 -16.13 14.47
C VAL A 50 -9.84 -16.66 13.08
N PRO A 51 -8.87 -17.58 12.94
CA PRO A 51 -8.49 -18.16 11.66
C PRO A 51 -9.68 -18.82 10.97
N VAL A 52 -9.81 -18.61 9.66
CA VAL A 52 -10.87 -19.21 8.83
C VAL A 52 -10.26 -20.19 7.84
N ARG A 53 -9.30 -19.73 7.02
CA ARG A 53 -8.65 -20.55 5.99
C ARG A 53 -7.38 -19.89 5.49
N THR A 54 -6.63 -20.68 4.72
CA THR A 54 -5.54 -20.19 3.86
C THR A 54 -5.88 -20.53 2.40
N LEU A 55 -5.67 -19.58 1.49
CA LEU A 55 -5.76 -19.76 0.04
C LEU A 55 -4.35 -19.55 -0.53
N GLY A 56 -3.94 -20.46 -1.39
CA GLY A 56 -2.60 -20.47 -1.98
C GLY A 56 -1.61 -21.31 -1.17
N ASP A 57 -0.69 -21.93 -1.93
CA ASP A 57 0.44 -22.71 -1.41
C ASP A 57 1.45 -22.84 -2.55
N VAL A 58 2.72 -22.54 -2.29
CA VAL A 58 3.80 -22.66 -3.29
C VAL A 58 4.10 -24.10 -3.68
N ASP A 59 3.76 -25.07 -2.80
CA ASP A 59 4.05 -26.48 -2.99
C ASP A 59 2.83 -27.27 -3.51
N THR A 60 1.72 -26.58 -3.83
CA THR A 60 0.49 -27.23 -4.28
C THR A 60 0.59 -27.71 -5.73
N ALA A 61 -0.02 -28.86 -6.02
CA ALA A 61 -0.25 -29.33 -7.38
C ALA A 61 -1.50 -28.73 -8.03
N ASP A 62 -2.35 -28.02 -7.26
CA ASP A 62 -3.54 -27.32 -7.78
C ASP A 62 -3.13 -25.98 -8.37
N GLU A 63 -3.14 -25.89 -9.71
CA GLU A 63 -2.81 -24.67 -10.46
C GLU A 63 -3.68 -23.46 -10.09
N ASN A 64 -4.86 -23.70 -9.52
CA ASN A 64 -5.75 -22.60 -9.08
C ASN A 64 -5.30 -22.00 -7.76
N LEU A 65 -4.52 -22.72 -6.97
CA LEU A 65 -3.95 -22.31 -5.70
C LEU A 65 -2.44 -22.01 -5.76
N ALA A 66 -1.78 -22.37 -6.87
CA ALA A 66 -0.37 -22.06 -7.12
C ALA A 66 -0.20 -20.60 -7.55
N PHE A 67 -0.19 -19.69 -6.57
CA PHE A 67 0.03 -18.26 -6.84
C PHE A 67 1.52 -17.96 -7.04
N TYR A 68 1.80 -16.96 -7.86
CA TYR A 68 3.13 -16.41 -8.04
C TYR A 68 3.12 -14.89 -7.81
N MET A 69 3.72 -14.45 -6.72
CA MET A 69 3.77 -13.05 -6.32
C MET A 69 2.37 -12.39 -6.23
N PRO A 70 1.38 -12.98 -5.53
CA PRO A 70 0.07 -12.34 -5.37
C PRO A 70 0.24 -10.95 -4.74
N SER A 71 -0.56 -9.95 -5.16
CA SER A 71 -0.30 -8.58 -4.76
C SER A 71 -1.51 -7.83 -4.20
N ALA A 72 -2.71 -8.26 -4.50
CA ALA A 72 -3.92 -7.60 -4.02
C ALA A 72 -5.08 -8.60 -3.83
N ILE A 73 -6.00 -8.21 -2.96
CA ILE A 73 -7.20 -8.98 -2.63
C ILE A 73 -8.38 -8.00 -2.62
N ALA A 74 -9.48 -8.39 -3.26
CA ALA A 74 -10.75 -7.68 -3.12
C ALA A 74 -11.88 -8.68 -2.83
N VAL A 75 -12.97 -8.17 -2.25
CA VAL A 75 -14.15 -8.99 -1.93
C VAL A 75 -15.38 -8.25 -2.41
N ASP A 76 -16.22 -8.91 -3.22
CA ASP A 76 -17.46 -8.31 -3.70
C ASP A 76 -18.61 -8.41 -2.67
N GLY A 77 -19.73 -7.76 -2.98
CA GLY A 77 -20.91 -7.75 -2.11
C GLY A 77 -21.55 -9.13 -1.88
N ALA A 78 -21.27 -10.14 -2.71
CA ALA A 78 -21.68 -11.52 -2.52
C ALA A 78 -20.68 -12.32 -1.67
N GLY A 79 -19.57 -11.71 -1.28
CA GLY A 79 -18.50 -12.31 -0.49
C GLY A 79 -17.49 -13.13 -1.30
N ASN A 80 -17.53 -13.08 -2.64
CA ASN A 80 -16.52 -13.71 -3.47
C ASN A 80 -15.19 -13.02 -3.29
N ILE A 81 -14.11 -13.80 -3.26
CA ILE A 81 -12.75 -13.33 -3.07
C ILE A 81 -12.05 -13.29 -4.42
N TYR A 82 -11.42 -12.17 -4.73
CA TYR A 82 -10.61 -11.99 -5.92
C TYR A 82 -9.16 -11.79 -5.49
N ILE A 83 -8.26 -12.60 -6.02
CA ILE A 83 -6.82 -12.55 -5.72
C ILE A 83 -6.09 -12.19 -7.00
N LEU A 84 -5.36 -11.08 -6.97
CA LEU A 84 -4.49 -10.69 -8.07
C LEU A 84 -3.20 -11.50 -8.02
N ASP A 85 -3.09 -12.47 -8.87
CA ASP A 85 -1.94 -13.35 -9.04
C ASP A 85 -0.99 -12.72 -10.07
N THR A 86 -0.26 -11.70 -9.60
CA THR A 86 0.53 -10.77 -10.42
C THR A 86 1.54 -11.45 -11.30
N GLY A 87 2.31 -12.40 -10.74
CA GLY A 87 3.36 -13.08 -11.49
C GLY A 87 2.84 -14.06 -12.53
N ASN A 88 1.59 -14.55 -12.36
CA ASN A 88 0.88 -15.36 -13.33
C ASN A 88 -0.06 -14.54 -14.24
N HIS A 89 -0.04 -13.21 -14.14
CA HIS A 89 -0.80 -12.29 -15.00
C HIS A 89 -2.31 -12.55 -15.02
N ARG A 90 -2.90 -12.92 -13.87
CA ARG A 90 -4.31 -13.33 -13.78
C ARG A 90 -4.96 -12.85 -12.48
N VAL A 91 -6.29 -12.91 -12.44
CA VAL A 91 -7.08 -12.81 -11.23
C VAL A 91 -7.73 -14.15 -10.97
N GLN A 92 -7.55 -14.70 -9.78
CA GLN A 92 -8.23 -15.91 -9.33
C GLN A 92 -9.47 -15.54 -8.51
N LYS A 93 -10.63 -16.09 -8.87
CA LYS A 93 -11.91 -15.86 -8.20
C LYS A 93 -12.30 -17.09 -7.39
N PHE A 94 -12.64 -16.85 -6.12
CA PHE A 94 -13.12 -17.87 -5.19
C PHE A 94 -14.49 -17.47 -4.61
N GLY A 95 -15.30 -18.45 -4.26
CA GLY A 95 -16.55 -18.23 -3.54
C GLY A 95 -16.35 -17.79 -2.09
N PRO A 96 -17.43 -17.39 -1.39
CA PRO A 96 -17.39 -17.06 0.03
C PRO A 96 -16.89 -18.22 0.91
N ASP A 97 -17.06 -19.45 0.44
CA ASP A 97 -16.59 -20.70 1.09
C ASP A 97 -15.12 -21.03 0.76
N GLY A 98 -14.47 -20.22 -0.10
CA GLY A 98 -13.08 -20.43 -0.54
C GLY A 98 -12.92 -21.42 -1.67
N LYS A 99 -13.99 -21.92 -2.27
CA LYS A 99 -13.91 -22.77 -3.47
C LYS A 99 -13.57 -21.94 -4.70
N TYR A 100 -12.66 -22.47 -5.52
CA TYR A 100 -12.33 -21.88 -6.80
C TYR A 100 -13.57 -21.76 -7.71
N LEU A 101 -13.72 -20.63 -8.35
CA LEU A 101 -14.82 -20.35 -9.28
C LEU A 101 -14.35 -20.09 -10.71
N ALA A 102 -13.31 -19.27 -10.89
CA ALA A 102 -12.83 -18.88 -12.21
C ALA A 102 -11.43 -18.27 -12.18
N THR A 103 -10.72 -18.39 -13.30
CA THR A 103 -9.53 -17.59 -13.65
C THR A 103 -9.95 -16.51 -14.62
N LEU A 104 -9.60 -15.25 -14.33
CA LEU A 104 -9.89 -14.09 -15.15
C LEU A 104 -8.59 -13.47 -15.65
N GLY A 105 -8.50 -13.25 -16.94
CA GLY A 105 -7.30 -12.69 -17.58
C GLY A 105 -6.19 -13.72 -17.86
N ARG A 106 -5.18 -13.25 -18.57
CA ARG A 106 -3.96 -13.97 -18.96
C ARG A 106 -2.86 -12.97 -19.32
N GLN A 107 -1.66 -13.46 -19.54
CA GLN A 107 -0.55 -12.62 -20.02
C GLN A 107 -0.83 -12.01 -21.38
N GLY A 108 -0.62 -10.69 -21.52
CA GLY A 108 -0.70 -9.98 -22.78
C GLY A 108 -0.98 -8.49 -22.66
N GLN A 109 -1.33 -7.87 -23.77
CA GLN A 109 -1.60 -6.43 -23.90
C GLN A 109 -3.00 -6.11 -24.43
N GLY A 110 -3.73 -7.13 -24.88
CA GLY A 110 -5.10 -7.02 -25.40
C GLY A 110 -6.14 -6.80 -24.28
N PRO A 111 -7.42 -6.64 -24.69
CA PRO A 111 -8.54 -6.60 -23.76
C PRO A 111 -8.62 -7.89 -22.91
N GLY A 112 -8.79 -7.76 -21.59
CA GLY A 112 -8.80 -8.90 -20.67
C GLY A 112 -7.45 -9.60 -20.47
N GLU A 113 -6.36 -9.04 -20.99
CA GLU A 113 -4.99 -9.52 -20.78
C GLU A 113 -4.24 -8.58 -19.85
N PHE A 114 -3.25 -9.08 -19.09
CA PHE A 114 -2.48 -8.31 -18.12
C PHE A 114 -0.97 -8.52 -18.31
N TYR A 115 -0.17 -7.53 -17.91
CA TYR A 115 1.28 -7.67 -17.88
C TYR A 115 1.84 -7.20 -16.54
N PHE A 116 2.01 -8.13 -15.58
CA PHE A 116 2.35 -7.87 -14.19
C PHE A 116 1.42 -6.81 -13.57
N PRO A 117 0.09 -7.07 -13.50
CA PRO A 117 -0.85 -6.15 -12.91
C PRO A 117 -0.49 -5.90 -11.44
N ALA A 118 -0.75 -4.68 -10.93
CA ALA A 118 -0.23 -4.25 -9.63
C ALA A 118 -1.29 -4.21 -8.53
N TRP A 119 -2.56 -3.97 -8.87
CA TRP A 119 -3.64 -3.81 -7.92
C TRP A 119 -4.99 -4.17 -8.53
N LEU A 120 -5.94 -4.54 -7.68
CA LEU A 120 -7.32 -4.69 -8.08
C LEU A 120 -8.27 -4.16 -6.99
N ASP A 121 -9.43 -3.68 -7.42
CA ASP A 121 -10.58 -3.40 -6.56
C ASP A 121 -11.86 -3.87 -7.26
N VAL A 122 -12.96 -4.00 -6.51
CA VAL A 122 -14.26 -4.47 -7.02
C VAL A 122 -15.39 -3.58 -6.54
N ASP A 123 -16.28 -3.18 -7.46
CA ASP A 123 -17.45 -2.38 -7.10
C ASP A 123 -18.60 -3.25 -6.58
N ALA A 124 -19.65 -2.59 -6.08
CA ALA A 124 -20.84 -3.25 -5.55
C ALA A 124 -21.60 -4.09 -6.58
N LYS A 125 -21.38 -3.89 -7.88
CA LYS A 125 -21.97 -4.67 -8.97
C LYS A 125 -21.08 -5.83 -9.40
N GLY A 126 -19.88 -5.96 -8.82
CA GLY A 126 -18.89 -6.98 -9.12
C GLY A 126 -17.99 -6.65 -10.32
N PHE A 127 -17.98 -5.41 -10.84
CA PHE A 127 -16.99 -5.00 -11.83
C PHE A 127 -15.61 -4.87 -11.19
N LEU A 128 -14.61 -5.44 -11.85
CA LEU A 128 -13.22 -5.44 -11.40
C LEU A 128 -12.44 -4.31 -12.05
N TYR A 129 -11.73 -3.55 -11.25
CA TYR A 129 -10.83 -2.48 -11.68
C TYR A 129 -9.40 -2.94 -11.45
N VAL A 130 -8.71 -3.33 -12.53
CA VAL A 130 -7.36 -3.90 -12.45
C VAL A 130 -6.34 -2.89 -12.96
N SER A 131 -5.43 -2.47 -12.09
CA SER A 131 -4.28 -1.65 -12.48
C SER A 131 -3.25 -2.50 -13.21
N ASP A 132 -2.95 -2.12 -14.43
CA ASP A 132 -2.00 -2.81 -15.34
C ASP A 132 -0.93 -1.79 -15.81
N PRO A 133 0.00 -1.38 -14.90
CA PRO A 133 0.89 -0.25 -15.13
C PRO A 133 1.90 -0.49 -16.24
N ASN A 134 2.31 -1.73 -16.48
CA ASN A 134 3.22 -2.04 -17.59
C ASN A 134 2.54 -1.87 -18.97
N ASN A 135 1.22 -1.95 -19.02
CA ASN A 135 0.40 -1.60 -20.17
C ASN A 135 -0.21 -0.19 -20.07
N GLN A 136 0.19 0.62 -19.07
CA GLN A 136 -0.22 2.02 -18.85
C GLN A 136 -1.74 2.24 -18.81
N ARG A 137 -2.48 1.34 -18.14
CA ARG A 137 -3.93 1.35 -18.12
C ARG A 137 -4.52 0.83 -16.80
N ILE A 138 -5.79 1.14 -16.58
CA ILE A 138 -6.68 0.39 -15.70
C ILE A 138 -7.69 -0.31 -16.58
N GLN A 139 -7.82 -1.63 -16.47
CA GLN A 139 -8.88 -2.37 -17.13
C GLN A 139 -10.06 -2.55 -16.18
N VAL A 140 -11.25 -2.34 -16.70
CA VAL A 140 -12.50 -2.66 -16.01
C VAL A 140 -13.08 -3.91 -16.65
N LEU A 141 -13.23 -4.97 -15.87
CA LEU A 141 -13.82 -6.22 -16.31
C LEU A 141 -15.22 -6.39 -15.72
N THR A 142 -16.10 -7.04 -16.45
CA THR A 142 -17.39 -7.50 -15.93
C THR A 142 -17.21 -8.58 -14.87
N PRO A 143 -18.25 -8.91 -14.05
CA PRO A 143 -18.17 -9.96 -13.03
C PRO A 143 -17.80 -11.36 -13.56
N ASP A 144 -18.02 -11.61 -14.85
CA ASP A 144 -17.62 -12.84 -15.57
C ASP A 144 -16.27 -12.71 -16.27
N GLY A 145 -15.52 -11.61 -16.03
CA GLY A 145 -14.15 -11.42 -16.49
C GLY A 145 -13.98 -10.92 -17.91
N LYS A 146 -15.07 -10.53 -18.59
CA LYS A 146 -14.98 -9.94 -19.93
C LYS A 146 -14.54 -8.48 -19.85
N ASP A 147 -13.82 -8.04 -20.88
CA ASP A 147 -13.48 -6.63 -21.01
C ASP A 147 -14.75 -5.77 -21.10
N HIS A 148 -14.78 -4.72 -20.28
CA HIS A 148 -15.86 -3.75 -20.25
C HIS A 148 -15.37 -2.36 -20.67
N LYS A 149 -14.26 -1.92 -20.11
CA LYS A 149 -13.70 -0.60 -20.36
C LYS A 149 -12.19 -0.57 -20.07
N THR A 150 -11.46 0.19 -20.86
CA THR A 150 -10.07 0.52 -20.59
C THR A 150 -9.92 2.01 -20.29
N ILE A 151 -9.38 2.35 -19.13
CA ILE A 151 -9.05 3.71 -18.72
C ILE A 151 -7.55 3.91 -19.02
N LYS A 152 -7.26 4.86 -19.91
CA LYS A 152 -5.90 5.21 -20.39
C LYS A 152 -5.46 6.57 -19.78
N GLY A 153 -4.28 7.04 -20.16
CA GLY A 153 -3.78 8.35 -19.73
C GLY A 153 -3.01 8.35 -18.42
N LEU A 154 -2.74 7.18 -17.88
CA LEU A 154 -1.88 6.99 -16.72
C LEU A 154 -0.42 6.98 -17.18
N ALA A 155 0.12 8.13 -17.56
CA ALA A 155 1.44 8.28 -18.21
C ALA A 155 2.61 7.61 -17.46
N GLN A 156 2.41 7.22 -16.20
CA GLN A 156 3.40 6.50 -15.39
C GLN A 156 2.82 5.23 -14.73
N GLY A 157 1.59 4.80 -15.12
CA GLY A 157 0.88 3.71 -14.51
C GLY A 157 0.33 4.07 -13.10
N ALA A 158 -0.84 3.56 -12.74
CA ALA A 158 -1.30 3.59 -11.35
C ALA A 158 -0.71 2.38 -10.63
N GLY A 159 -0.03 2.59 -9.51
CA GLY A 159 0.41 1.48 -8.67
C GLY A 159 -0.79 0.82 -7.98
N THR A 160 -1.53 1.59 -7.19
CA THR A 160 -2.76 1.17 -6.52
C THR A 160 -3.96 1.90 -7.11
N VAL A 161 -5.11 1.25 -7.11
CA VAL A 161 -6.39 1.80 -7.55
C VAL A 161 -7.46 1.40 -6.57
N PHE A 162 -8.18 2.37 -6.03
CA PHE A 162 -9.34 2.15 -5.17
C PHE A 162 -10.54 2.87 -5.73
N LEU A 163 -11.70 2.29 -5.50
CA LEU A 163 -12.97 2.96 -5.74
C LEU A 163 -13.18 4.03 -4.68
N GLY A 164 -13.31 5.26 -5.11
CA GLY A 164 -13.60 6.41 -4.26
C GLY A 164 -15.09 6.70 -4.15
N LYS A 165 -15.45 7.98 -4.20
CA LYS A 165 -16.85 8.38 -4.38
C LYS A 165 -17.38 7.88 -5.72
N PRO A 166 -18.71 7.77 -5.89
CA PRO A 166 -19.30 7.39 -7.17
C PRO A 166 -18.71 8.21 -8.34
N GLY A 167 -18.14 7.54 -9.32
CA GLY A 167 -17.51 8.16 -10.48
C GLY A 167 -16.02 8.50 -10.32
N GLU A 168 -15.39 8.17 -9.19
CA GLU A 168 -14.00 8.49 -8.90
C GLU A 168 -13.15 7.25 -8.63
N LEU A 169 -11.92 7.29 -9.10
CA LEU A 169 -10.83 6.34 -8.80
C LEU A 169 -9.76 7.08 -8.00
N VAL A 170 -9.40 6.54 -6.83
CA VAL A 170 -8.31 7.05 -6.01
C VAL A 170 -7.06 6.21 -6.30
N THR A 171 -6.00 6.85 -6.76
CA THR A 171 -4.76 6.16 -7.13
C THR A 171 -3.60 6.67 -6.28
N GLY A 172 -2.77 5.75 -5.80
CA GLY A 172 -1.47 6.11 -5.26
C GLY A 172 -0.59 6.68 -6.36
N ALA A 173 0.21 7.70 -6.05
CA ALA A 173 1.17 8.23 -7.00
C ALA A 173 2.10 7.11 -7.48
N PRO A 174 2.42 7.06 -8.77
CA PRO A 174 3.41 6.13 -9.27
C PRO A 174 4.75 6.39 -8.56
N ARG A 175 5.53 5.34 -8.35
CA ARG A 175 6.89 5.49 -7.84
C ARG A 175 7.63 6.49 -8.71
N MET A 176 8.27 7.49 -8.09
CA MET A 176 9.01 8.50 -8.82
C MET A 176 10.05 7.81 -9.70
N ARG A 177 10.04 8.14 -10.97
CA ARG A 177 10.96 7.60 -11.96
C ARG A 177 12.31 8.26 -11.75
N PHE A 178 13.39 7.45 -11.66
CA PHE A 178 14.73 8.00 -11.81
C PHE A 178 14.85 8.64 -13.17
N MET A 179 15.13 9.94 -13.20
CA MET A 179 15.46 10.60 -14.44
C MET A 179 16.83 10.11 -14.90
N MET A 180 16.80 9.21 -15.87
CA MET A 180 18.03 8.64 -16.46
C MET A 180 18.75 9.66 -17.34
N ASN A 181 18.05 10.70 -17.83
CA ASN A 181 18.59 11.72 -18.71
C ASN A 181 18.74 13.06 -17.98
N GLU A 182 19.94 13.66 -18.06
CA GLU A 182 20.22 14.98 -17.47
C GLU A 182 19.45 16.13 -18.12
N GLU A 183 18.90 15.92 -19.32
CA GLU A 183 18.14 16.93 -20.07
C GLU A 183 16.70 17.12 -19.57
N GLU A 184 16.15 16.16 -18.82
CA GLU A 184 14.83 16.33 -18.20
C GLU A 184 14.94 17.31 -17.02
N LYS A 185 14.32 18.48 -17.14
CA LYS A 185 14.25 19.48 -16.06
C LYS A 185 13.62 18.86 -14.83
N LYS A 186 14.31 18.90 -13.69
CA LYS A 186 13.75 18.51 -12.40
C LYS A 186 12.44 19.30 -12.18
N PRO A 187 11.35 18.63 -11.75
CA PRO A 187 10.12 19.34 -11.45
C PRO A 187 10.38 20.37 -10.33
N ALA A 188 9.76 21.53 -10.44
CA ALA A 188 9.92 22.60 -9.45
C ALA A 188 9.44 22.21 -8.05
N ALA A 189 8.53 21.22 -7.95
CA ALA A 189 8.04 20.64 -6.71
C ALA A 189 7.84 19.12 -6.86
N LEU A 190 7.90 18.40 -5.74
CA LEU A 190 7.58 16.98 -5.71
C LEU A 190 6.07 16.78 -6.00
N PRO A 191 5.68 15.77 -6.78
CA PRO A 191 4.28 15.51 -7.09
C PRO A 191 3.52 15.06 -5.83
N LYS A 192 2.21 15.36 -5.77
CA LYS A 192 1.33 14.85 -4.72
C LYS A 192 1.28 13.32 -4.75
N LEU A 193 1.07 12.72 -3.58
CA LEU A 193 1.14 11.25 -3.41
C LEU A 193 -0.16 10.53 -3.79
N VAL A 194 -1.26 11.25 -3.86
CA VAL A 194 -2.57 10.69 -4.25
C VAL A 194 -3.15 11.52 -5.39
N LYS A 195 -3.61 10.82 -6.41
CA LYS A 195 -4.34 11.38 -7.55
C LYS A 195 -5.72 10.75 -7.63
N VAL A 196 -6.74 11.58 -7.78
CA VAL A 196 -8.11 11.13 -8.03
C VAL A 196 -8.44 11.39 -9.49
N LEU A 197 -8.96 10.36 -10.15
CA LEU A 197 -9.36 10.36 -11.54
C LEU A 197 -10.86 10.14 -11.65
N ASP A 198 -11.48 10.65 -12.70
CA ASP A 198 -12.79 10.16 -13.14
C ASP A 198 -12.67 8.81 -13.86
N PHE A 199 -13.79 8.21 -14.22
CA PHE A 199 -13.80 6.92 -14.95
C PHE A 199 -13.36 7.04 -16.42
N GLU A 200 -13.10 8.25 -16.93
CA GLU A 200 -12.46 8.52 -18.21
C GLU A 200 -10.94 8.66 -18.09
N GLY A 201 -10.41 8.63 -16.85
CA GLY A 201 -8.98 8.76 -16.54
C GLY A 201 -8.50 10.22 -16.46
N LYS A 202 -9.41 11.18 -16.42
CA LYS A 202 -9.05 12.60 -16.27
C LYS A 202 -8.77 12.91 -14.80
N PRO A 203 -7.70 13.67 -14.49
CA PRO A 203 -7.43 14.13 -13.14
C PRO A 203 -8.55 15.03 -12.62
N VAL A 204 -9.09 14.68 -11.45
CA VAL A 204 -10.11 15.47 -10.72
C VAL A 204 -9.44 16.32 -9.65
N ARG A 205 -8.51 15.74 -8.90
CA ARG A 205 -7.72 16.40 -7.85
C ARG A 205 -6.49 15.59 -7.48
N GLU A 206 -5.53 16.26 -6.83
CA GLU A 206 -4.33 15.66 -6.26
C GLU A 206 -4.12 16.18 -4.84
N PHE A 207 -3.67 15.34 -3.93
CA PHE A 207 -3.43 15.70 -2.54
C PHE A 207 -2.35 14.82 -1.90
N ALA A 208 -2.07 15.03 -0.62
CA ALA A 208 -1.00 14.44 0.16
C ALA A 208 0.41 14.89 -0.31
N ASP A 209 0.98 15.78 0.49
CA ASP A 209 2.31 16.31 0.20
C ASP A 209 3.41 15.32 0.59
N PRO A 210 4.35 15.04 -0.31
CA PRO A 210 5.56 14.33 0.04
C PRO A 210 6.45 15.18 0.95
N VAL A 211 7.30 14.53 1.74
CA VAL A 211 8.41 15.20 2.44
C VAL A 211 9.57 15.38 1.49
N ASP A 212 10.12 16.58 1.42
CA ASP A 212 11.35 16.84 0.66
C ASP A 212 12.59 16.64 1.55
N PHE A 213 13.22 15.49 1.41
CA PHE A 213 14.46 15.13 2.10
C PHE A 213 15.71 15.77 1.47
N LYS A 214 15.58 16.63 0.48
CA LYS A 214 16.66 17.26 -0.26
C LYS A 214 17.63 16.25 -0.90
N ASN A 215 17.16 15.06 -1.19
CA ASN A 215 17.88 14.00 -1.85
C ASN A 215 16.89 13.16 -2.68
N GLU A 216 17.14 13.02 -3.96
CA GLU A 216 16.22 12.37 -4.91
C GLU A 216 16.00 10.88 -4.59
N LEU A 217 17.07 10.13 -4.26
CA LEU A 217 16.97 8.72 -3.91
C LEU A 217 16.12 8.51 -2.66
N VAL A 218 16.31 9.37 -1.66
CA VAL A 218 15.52 9.35 -0.42
C VAL A 218 14.08 9.79 -0.68
N ASN A 219 13.87 10.86 -1.46
CA ASN A 219 12.53 11.31 -1.83
C ASN A 219 11.72 10.20 -2.51
N ASN A 220 12.36 9.44 -3.40
CA ASN A 220 11.71 8.33 -4.10
C ASN A 220 11.38 7.16 -3.17
N ALA A 221 12.28 6.80 -2.27
CA ALA A 221 12.10 5.62 -1.42
C ALA A 221 11.27 5.93 -0.15
N ALA A 222 11.48 7.09 0.49
CA ALA A 222 10.84 7.38 1.77
C ALA A 222 9.40 7.90 1.62
N ASN A 223 9.03 8.47 0.47
CA ASN A 223 7.65 8.91 0.20
C ASN A 223 6.76 7.81 -0.40
N GLU A 224 7.22 6.56 -0.48
CA GLU A 224 6.32 5.44 -0.75
C GLU A 224 5.23 5.41 0.33
N ALA A 225 3.97 5.41 -0.07
CA ALA A 225 2.83 5.37 0.82
C ALA A 225 1.97 4.14 0.55
N LEU A 226 1.56 3.46 1.60
CA LEU A 226 0.49 2.47 1.58
C LEU A 226 -0.83 3.22 1.69
N LEU A 227 -1.80 2.86 0.86
CA LEU A 227 -3.07 3.56 0.74
C LEU A 227 -4.23 2.61 1.04
N ALA A 228 -5.19 3.08 1.82
CA ALA A 228 -6.52 2.49 1.95
C ALA A 228 -7.57 3.58 1.73
N VAL A 229 -8.73 3.19 1.21
CA VAL A 229 -9.87 4.09 0.98
C VAL A 229 -11.11 3.44 1.59
N ASP A 230 -11.88 4.21 2.36
CA ASP A 230 -13.13 3.72 2.94
C ASP A 230 -14.34 3.97 2.03
N GLY A 231 -15.49 3.42 2.41
CA GLY A 231 -16.74 3.57 1.65
C GLY A 231 -17.27 5.01 1.56
N ALA A 232 -16.73 5.96 2.34
CA ALA A 232 -17.03 7.38 2.25
C ALA A 232 -16.04 8.13 1.33
N GLY A 233 -15.06 7.43 0.75
CA GLY A 233 -14.02 7.99 -0.10
C GLY A 233 -12.92 8.73 0.69
N GLN A 234 -12.82 8.52 2.00
CA GLN A 234 -11.72 9.04 2.81
C GLN A 234 -10.48 8.18 2.55
N SER A 235 -9.32 8.81 2.54
CA SER A 235 -8.06 8.14 2.24
C SER A 235 -7.16 8.09 3.48
N TYR A 236 -6.51 6.96 3.67
CA TYR A 236 -5.60 6.69 4.79
C TYR A 236 -4.25 6.30 4.23
N LEU A 237 -3.23 7.09 4.55
CA LEU A 237 -1.86 6.89 4.10
C LEU A 237 -0.99 6.45 5.27
N VAL A 238 -0.23 5.39 5.07
CA VAL A 238 0.79 4.92 6.01
C VAL A 238 2.11 4.83 5.27
N PHE A 239 3.16 5.38 5.85
CA PHE A 239 4.46 5.47 5.20
C PHE A 239 5.40 4.41 5.75
N PRO A 240 5.82 3.43 4.93
CA PRO A 240 6.74 2.38 5.39
C PRO A 240 8.06 2.90 5.95
N ALA A 241 8.62 3.96 5.37
CA ALA A 241 9.90 4.53 5.76
C ALA A 241 9.79 5.85 6.55
N GLN A 242 8.59 6.20 7.01
CA GLN A 242 8.34 7.34 7.89
C GLN A 242 7.35 6.94 8.97
N ASN A 243 7.62 7.30 10.21
CA ASN A 243 6.66 7.06 11.31
C ASN A 243 5.47 8.03 11.21
N ARG A 244 4.67 7.87 10.16
CA ARG A 244 3.59 8.80 9.80
C ARG A 244 2.38 8.03 9.28
N ILE A 245 1.20 8.36 9.85
CA ILE A 245 -0.12 7.92 9.41
C ILE A 245 -0.93 9.19 9.16
N GLU A 246 -1.63 9.27 8.05
CA GLU A 246 -2.44 10.44 7.68
C GLU A 246 -3.83 10.03 7.22
N LYS A 247 -4.83 10.81 7.60
CA LYS A 247 -6.21 10.67 7.13
C LYS A 247 -6.62 11.91 6.36
N TYR A 248 -7.18 11.69 5.18
CA TYR A 248 -7.70 12.73 4.31
C TYR A 248 -9.20 12.56 4.10
N ALA A 249 -9.91 13.68 4.10
CA ALA A 249 -11.30 13.72 3.65
C ALA A 249 -11.39 13.37 2.16
N ALA A 250 -12.57 13.00 1.72
CA ALA A 250 -12.81 12.66 0.32
C ALA A 250 -12.61 13.82 -0.67
N ASP A 251 -12.51 15.07 -0.20
CA ASP A 251 -12.13 16.24 -0.99
C ASP A 251 -10.60 16.46 -1.07
N GLY A 252 -9.81 15.65 -0.38
CA GLY A 252 -8.35 15.72 -0.32
C GLY A 252 -7.80 16.58 0.82
N ARG A 253 -8.62 17.11 1.71
CA ARG A 253 -8.19 17.89 2.87
C ARG A 253 -7.64 16.97 3.95
N LEU A 254 -6.44 17.25 4.47
CA LEU A 254 -5.84 16.54 5.58
C LEU A 254 -6.67 16.76 6.85
N LEU A 255 -7.14 15.67 7.45
CA LEU A 255 -7.95 15.70 8.67
C LEU A 255 -7.10 15.61 9.92
N TRP A 256 -6.17 14.67 9.93
CA TRP A 256 -5.23 14.50 11.02
C TRP A 256 -3.98 13.73 10.56
N ARG A 257 -2.93 13.86 11.36
CA ARG A 257 -1.69 13.08 11.27
C ARG A 257 -1.44 12.39 12.58
N ALA A 258 -0.92 11.16 12.54
CA ALA A 258 -0.51 10.44 13.73
C ALA A 258 0.89 9.84 13.55
N ASP A 259 1.59 9.70 14.66
CA ASP A 259 2.78 8.87 14.81
C ASP A 259 2.63 7.92 16.00
N ARG A 260 3.63 7.08 16.22
CA ARG A 260 3.65 6.13 17.32
C ARG A 260 5.06 5.88 17.82
N GLU A 261 5.18 5.45 19.06
CA GLU A 261 6.45 5.03 19.60
C GLU A 261 6.94 3.75 18.92
N LEU A 262 8.15 3.79 18.37
CA LEU A 262 8.80 2.65 17.72
C LEU A 262 10.03 2.23 18.53
N PRO A 263 10.34 0.92 18.64
CA PRO A 263 11.51 0.43 19.39
C PRO A 263 12.84 0.62 18.63
N TYR A 264 12.83 1.32 17.52
CA TYR A 264 13.99 1.61 16.66
C TYR A 264 13.89 2.99 16.03
N SER A 265 15.05 3.54 15.63
CA SER A 265 15.11 4.85 14.96
C SER A 265 14.65 4.75 13.51
N MET A 266 13.99 5.81 13.02
CA MET A 266 13.65 6.04 11.61
C MET A 266 14.65 7.00 10.93
N GLU A 267 15.76 7.32 11.56
CA GLU A 267 16.81 8.18 10.99
C GLU A 267 17.44 7.55 9.75
N ILE A 268 17.60 8.38 8.71
CA ILE A 268 18.20 7.96 7.44
C ILE A 268 19.71 8.14 7.53
N LYS A 269 20.44 7.05 7.73
CA LYS A 269 21.89 7.05 7.87
C LYS A 269 22.63 6.98 6.54
N ASP A 270 22.06 6.30 5.57
CA ASP A 270 22.62 6.15 4.23
C ASP A 270 21.62 6.61 3.17
N LYS A 271 21.98 7.66 2.43
CA LYS A 271 21.12 8.28 1.41
C LYS A 271 21.21 7.63 0.04
N GLY A 272 22.03 6.57 -0.09
CA GLY A 272 22.28 5.95 -1.38
C GLY A 272 23.27 6.73 -2.24
N GLU A 273 23.56 6.23 -3.43
CA GLU A 273 24.55 6.79 -4.33
C GLU A 273 24.19 6.54 -5.80
N VAL A 274 24.44 7.51 -6.67
CA VAL A 274 24.38 7.35 -8.12
C VAL A 274 25.78 7.52 -8.68
N LYS A 275 26.33 6.48 -9.31
CA LYS A 275 27.62 6.52 -10.00
C LYS A 275 27.39 6.54 -11.51
N ARG A 276 28.12 7.41 -12.21
CA ARG A 276 28.13 7.52 -13.67
C ARG A 276 29.56 7.31 -14.15
N ASP A 277 29.76 6.35 -15.02
CA ASP A 277 31.06 6.02 -15.59
C ASP A 277 30.90 5.57 -17.05
N GLY A 278 31.51 6.33 -17.97
CA GLY A 278 31.56 5.99 -19.38
C GLY A 278 30.21 5.66 -20.05
N GLY A 279 29.11 6.35 -19.63
CA GLY A 279 27.76 6.08 -20.12
C GLY A 279 26.99 5.02 -19.30
N ASN A 280 27.65 4.33 -18.38
CA ASN A 280 26.99 3.43 -17.43
C ASN A 280 26.48 4.19 -16.21
N VAL A 281 25.27 3.87 -15.75
CA VAL A 281 24.68 4.39 -14.53
C VAL A 281 24.46 3.25 -13.54
N SER A 282 25.09 3.36 -12.38
CA SER A 282 24.86 2.44 -11.26
C SER A 282 24.19 3.19 -10.13
N ILE A 283 23.11 2.64 -9.60
CA ILE A 283 22.31 3.24 -8.54
C ILE A 283 22.29 2.29 -7.35
N ARG A 284 22.79 2.76 -6.21
CA ARG A 284 22.61 2.13 -4.91
C ARG A 284 21.56 2.93 -4.13
N GLY A 285 20.42 2.33 -3.85
CA GLY A 285 19.33 2.96 -3.10
C GLY A 285 19.72 3.33 -1.65
N PRO A 286 18.96 4.21 -1.00
CA PRO A 286 19.15 4.54 0.41
C PRO A 286 18.84 3.35 1.30
N GLN A 287 19.47 3.28 2.48
CA GLN A 287 19.11 2.32 3.52
C GLN A 287 18.12 2.97 4.48
N LEU A 288 16.87 2.51 4.42
CA LEU A 288 15.77 3.03 5.21
C LEU A 288 15.24 1.93 6.14
N ASN A 289 15.09 2.27 7.41
CA ASN A 289 14.30 1.44 8.31
C ASN A 289 12.82 1.51 7.91
N ARG A 290 12.11 0.40 8.05
CA ARG A 290 10.68 0.31 7.76
C ARG A 290 9.88 0.15 9.05
N CYS A 291 8.71 0.77 9.09
CA CYS A 291 7.82 0.69 10.25
C CYS A 291 6.42 0.16 9.90
N ALA A 292 6.11 -0.03 8.61
CA ALA A 292 4.81 -0.55 8.19
C ALA A 292 4.92 -1.41 6.92
N ALA A 293 3.98 -2.35 6.76
CA ALA A 293 3.87 -3.25 5.60
C ALA A 293 2.45 -3.31 5.02
N GLY A 294 1.44 -2.73 5.68
CA GLY A 294 0.07 -2.74 5.19
C GLY A 294 -0.83 -1.79 5.96
N VAL A 295 -1.92 -1.35 5.34
CA VAL A 295 -2.99 -0.57 5.96
C VAL A 295 -4.34 -1.01 5.41
N ALA A 296 -5.34 -1.13 6.29
CA ALA A 296 -6.73 -1.35 5.91
C ALA A 296 -7.65 -0.60 6.89
N VAL A 297 -8.89 -0.40 6.49
CA VAL A 297 -9.93 0.22 7.33
C VAL A 297 -11.11 -0.71 7.40
N ASP A 298 -11.65 -0.93 8.59
CA ASP A 298 -12.83 -1.77 8.77
C ASP A 298 -14.14 -0.97 8.73
N GLY A 299 -15.25 -1.68 8.75
CA GLY A 299 -16.59 -1.08 8.71
C GLY A 299 -16.95 -0.21 9.92
N GLN A 300 -16.15 -0.22 10.98
CA GLN A 300 -16.30 0.66 12.15
C GLN A 300 -15.41 1.91 12.04
N GLY A 301 -14.66 2.06 10.95
CA GLY A 301 -13.71 3.15 10.72
C GLY A 301 -12.42 3.01 11.51
N ARG A 302 -12.12 1.82 12.08
CA ARG A 302 -10.84 1.55 12.72
C ARG A 302 -9.78 1.33 11.65
N ILE A 303 -8.60 1.90 11.88
CA ILE A 303 -7.46 1.78 10.96
C ILE A 303 -6.56 0.67 11.50
N TRP A 304 -6.27 -0.31 10.64
CA TRP A 304 -5.43 -1.46 10.93
C TRP A 304 -4.12 -1.33 10.18
N VAL A 305 -3.02 -1.31 10.91
CA VAL A 305 -1.68 -1.14 10.34
C VAL A 305 -0.83 -2.35 10.66
N VAL A 306 -0.29 -2.99 9.65
CA VAL A 306 0.77 -3.98 9.81
C VAL A 306 2.06 -3.25 10.14
N THR A 307 2.49 -3.32 11.39
CA THR A 307 3.63 -2.59 11.94
C THR A 307 4.79 -3.55 12.20
N LEU A 308 6.02 -3.09 11.92
CA LEU A 308 7.22 -3.85 12.27
C LEU A 308 7.55 -3.66 13.76
N THR A 309 7.76 -4.76 14.48
CA THR A 309 8.25 -4.78 15.87
C THR A 309 9.76 -4.58 15.96
N ARG A 310 10.46 -4.97 14.89
CA ARG A 310 11.90 -4.82 14.65
C ARG A 310 12.18 -4.77 13.16
N GLN A 311 13.39 -4.43 12.78
CA GLN A 311 13.80 -4.52 11.39
C GLN A 311 13.94 -5.99 10.96
N ILE A 312 13.67 -6.26 9.68
CA ILE A 312 13.84 -7.58 9.07
C ILE A 312 15.32 -7.93 9.06
N LYS A 313 15.69 -9.07 9.62
CA LYS A 313 17.08 -9.56 9.66
C LYS A 313 17.55 -9.91 8.24
N LYS A 314 18.86 -9.97 8.05
CA LYS A 314 19.46 -10.26 6.73
C LYS A 314 18.99 -11.61 6.16
N GLU A 315 18.97 -12.62 6.98
CA GLU A 315 18.50 -13.97 6.64
C GLU A 315 16.99 -14.06 6.36
N GLU A 316 16.22 -13.06 6.82
CA GLU A 316 14.78 -12.96 6.56
C GLU A 316 14.47 -12.16 5.28
N GLN A 317 15.47 -11.53 4.67
CA GLN A 317 15.22 -10.66 3.51
C GLN A 317 14.91 -11.48 2.26
N VAL A 318 13.92 -10.97 1.51
CA VAL A 318 13.62 -11.43 0.15
C VAL A 318 13.85 -10.26 -0.79
N GLY A 319 14.72 -10.46 -1.76
CA GLY A 319 14.96 -9.54 -2.86
C GLY A 319 14.11 -9.89 -4.07
N LEU A 320 14.06 -8.97 -5.02
CA LEU A 320 13.40 -9.18 -6.31
C LEU A 320 14.41 -8.91 -7.43
N ALA A 321 14.85 -9.97 -8.12
CA ALA A 321 15.63 -9.81 -9.33
C ALA A 321 14.70 -9.36 -10.46
N VAL A 322 15.09 -8.31 -11.16
CA VAL A 322 14.39 -7.80 -12.33
C VAL A 322 15.27 -8.01 -13.55
N THR A 323 14.76 -8.73 -14.53
CA THR A 323 15.40 -8.91 -15.84
C THR A 323 14.64 -8.12 -16.88
N ALA A 324 15.35 -7.46 -17.77
CA ALA A 324 14.77 -6.77 -18.90
C ALA A 324 15.53 -7.18 -20.16
N THR A 325 14.82 -7.76 -21.13
CA THR A 325 15.39 -8.19 -22.40
C THR A 325 14.75 -7.38 -23.51
N MET A 326 15.56 -6.83 -24.42
CA MET A 326 15.11 -6.21 -25.66
C MET A 326 15.07 -7.27 -26.76
N ASN A 327 13.93 -7.45 -27.39
CA ASN A 327 13.78 -8.38 -28.51
C ASN A 327 14.24 -7.70 -29.81
N GLU A 328 14.61 -8.48 -30.80
CA GLU A 328 15.06 -7.98 -32.13
C GLU A 328 14.05 -7.06 -32.81
N GLY A 329 12.77 -7.16 -32.51
CA GLY A 329 11.69 -6.27 -32.96
C GLY A 329 11.45 -5.03 -32.12
N GLY A 330 12.35 -4.69 -31.17
CA GLY A 330 12.22 -3.51 -30.27
C GLY A 330 11.24 -3.69 -29.10
N GLY A 331 10.63 -4.86 -28.95
CA GLY A 331 9.79 -5.20 -27.81
C GLY A 331 10.63 -5.43 -26.55
N ARG A 332 10.13 -5.01 -25.38
CA ARG A 332 10.76 -5.22 -24.07
C ARG A 332 10.03 -6.30 -23.29
N THR A 333 10.76 -7.34 -22.89
CA THR A 333 10.26 -8.35 -21.94
C THR A 333 10.82 -8.07 -20.56
N ILE A 334 9.97 -8.03 -19.54
CA ILE A 334 10.37 -7.86 -18.14
C ILE A 334 10.04 -9.15 -17.40
N GLY A 335 10.98 -9.64 -16.63
CA GLY A 335 10.80 -10.76 -15.70
C GLY A 335 11.09 -10.32 -14.28
N TYR A 336 10.35 -10.86 -13.32
CA TYR A 336 10.57 -10.67 -11.89
C TYR A 336 10.78 -12.04 -11.24
N LYS A 337 11.84 -12.18 -10.44
CA LYS A 337 12.11 -13.42 -9.71
C LYS A 337 12.47 -13.11 -8.26
N PRO A 338 11.68 -13.57 -7.28
CA PRO A 338 12.06 -13.53 -5.87
C PRO A 338 13.35 -14.30 -5.62
N GLN A 339 14.20 -13.78 -4.73
CA GLN A 339 15.48 -14.40 -4.36
C GLN A 339 15.86 -14.06 -2.92
N GLY A 340 16.64 -14.92 -2.28
CA GLY A 340 17.17 -14.74 -0.94
C GLY A 340 16.83 -15.92 -0.03
N GLU A 341 17.61 -16.05 1.05
CA GLU A 341 17.42 -17.11 2.05
C GLU A 341 16.05 -17.03 2.75
N GLY A 342 15.52 -15.83 2.88
CA GLY A 342 14.22 -15.58 3.50
C GLY A 342 13.02 -16.22 2.79
N LEU A 343 13.17 -16.72 1.57
CA LEU A 343 12.09 -17.40 0.83
C LEU A 343 11.60 -18.68 1.53
N GLU A 344 12.49 -19.39 2.22
CA GLU A 344 12.17 -20.66 2.90
C GLU A 344 11.54 -20.45 4.29
N LEU A 345 11.57 -19.20 4.81
CA LEU A 345 11.02 -18.90 6.12
C LEU A 345 9.51 -18.70 6.06
N ARG A 346 8.79 -19.29 7.01
CA ARG A 346 7.32 -19.17 7.10
C ARG A 346 6.85 -18.37 8.31
N THR A 347 7.68 -18.27 9.35
CA THR A 347 7.34 -17.61 10.62
C THR A 347 8.33 -16.52 10.95
N THR A 348 7.86 -15.49 11.65
CA THR A 348 8.68 -14.39 12.17
C THR A 348 7.94 -13.69 13.31
N ASP A 349 8.68 -13.04 14.20
CA ASP A 349 8.18 -12.15 15.25
C ASP A 349 8.28 -10.65 14.86
N ALA A 350 8.59 -10.39 13.60
CA ALA A 350 8.87 -9.03 13.13
C ALA A 350 7.63 -8.15 12.97
N TYR A 351 6.41 -8.70 13.09
CA TYR A 351 5.18 -7.96 12.81
C TYR A 351 4.17 -8.01 13.94
N LYS A 352 3.38 -6.96 14.02
CA LYS A 352 2.13 -6.87 14.79
C LYS A 352 1.08 -6.12 13.98
N LEU A 353 -0.19 -6.30 14.31
CA LEU A 353 -1.26 -5.41 13.88
C LEU A 353 -1.45 -4.33 14.94
N GLU A 354 -1.35 -3.08 14.59
CA GLU A 354 -1.79 -1.95 15.40
C GLU A 354 -3.15 -1.49 14.92
N VAL A 355 -4.05 -1.20 15.87
CA VAL A 355 -5.41 -0.76 15.58
C VAL A 355 -5.60 0.65 16.16
N PHE A 356 -6.00 1.58 15.30
CA PHE A 356 -6.29 2.96 15.65
C PHE A 356 -7.78 3.22 15.49
N ASP A 357 -8.31 4.16 16.26
CA ASP A 357 -9.66 4.67 16.03
C ASP A 357 -9.73 5.64 14.83
N ALA A 358 -10.93 6.11 14.53
CA ALA A 358 -11.18 7.04 13.43
C ALA A 358 -10.46 8.39 13.58
N ASP A 359 -9.99 8.72 14.79
CA ASP A 359 -9.31 9.95 15.17
C ASP A 359 -7.79 9.83 15.24
N GLY A 360 -7.23 8.67 14.90
CA GLY A 360 -5.80 8.40 14.89
C GLY A 360 -5.21 8.02 16.24
N VAL A 361 -6.06 7.72 17.25
CA VAL A 361 -5.64 7.27 18.57
C VAL A 361 -5.40 5.77 18.55
N LEU A 362 -4.23 5.32 19.02
CA LEU A 362 -3.89 3.91 19.14
C LEU A 362 -4.82 3.23 20.15
N LEU A 363 -5.57 2.26 19.69
CA LEU A 363 -6.42 1.43 20.55
C LEU A 363 -5.61 0.30 21.18
N GLY A 364 -4.78 -0.38 20.42
CA GLY A 364 -3.94 -1.47 20.89
C GLY A 364 -3.30 -2.25 19.76
N SER A 365 -2.74 -3.42 20.07
CA SER A 365 -2.07 -4.26 19.08
C SER A 365 -2.29 -5.76 19.30
N LEU A 366 -2.13 -6.53 18.21
CA LEU A 366 -2.12 -7.99 18.20
C LEU A 366 -0.80 -8.46 17.58
N PRO A 367 -0.08 -9.43 18.18
CA PRO A 367 1.11 -9.99 17.57
C PRO A 367 0.75 -10.78 16.32
N LEU A 368 1.68 -10.83 15.36
CA LEU A 368 1.65 -11.73 14.22
C LEU A 368 2.88 -12.64 14.26
N ASP A 369 2.69 -13.89 13.84
CA ASP A 369 3.71 -14.93 13.85
C ASP A 369 4.29 -15.24 12.48
N SER A 370 3.96 -14.44 11.49
CA SER A 370 4.27 -14.71 10.09
C SER A 370 4.56 -13.44 9.31
N PHE A 371 5.22 -13.59 8.19
CA PHE A 371 5.48 -12.51 7.24
C PHE A 371 4.18 -12.00 6.64
N VAL A 372 4.10 -10.66 6.47
CA VAL A 372 2.94 -9.99 5.91
C VAL A 372 3.40 -8.88 4.98
N ASP A 373 2.98 -8.95 3.71
CA ASP A 373 3.26 -7.95 2.67
C ASP A 373 2.04 -7.08 2.34
N GLY A 374 0.87 -7.39 2.90
CA GLY A 374 -0.35 -6.63 2.70
C GLY A 374 -1.50 -7.07 3.61
N ILE A 375 -2.49 -6.21 3.75
CA ILE A 375 -3.71 -6.44 4.53
C ILE A 375 -4.91 -5.89 3.75
N THR A 376 -6.01 -6.63 3.79
CA THR A 376 -7.31 -6.18 3.28
C THR A 376 -8.39 -6.54 4.30
N ILE A 377 -9.38 -5.66 4.48
CA ILE A 377 -10.53 -5.91 5.35
C ILE A 377 -11.82 -5.67 4.55
N HIS A 378 -12.75 -6.60 4.63
CA HIS A 378 -14.10 -6.48 4.09
C HIS A 378 -15.13 -6.96 5.12
N GLY A 379 -15.91 -6.05 5.66
CA GLY A 379 -16.79 -6.35 6.78
C GLY A 379 -16.01 -6.79 8.02
N ASP A 380 -16.28 -8.01 8.50
CA ASP A 380 -15.57 -8.66 9.60
C ASP A 380 -14.45 -9.61 9.14
N ARG A 381 -14.20 -9.70 7.83
CA ARG A 381 -13.18 -10.55 7.23
C ARG A 381 -11.88 -9.77 7.05
N LEU A 382 -10.80 -10.28 7.63
CA LEU A 382 -9.45 -9.74 7.49
C LEU A 382 -8.58 -10.75 6.73
N PHE A 383 -7.85 -10.25 5.73
CA PHE A 383 -6.95 -11.03 4.90
C PHE A 383 -5.52 -10.50 5.06
N LEU A 384 -4.58 -11.40 5.36
CA LEU A 384 -3.16 -11.12 5.37
C LEU A 384 -2.51 -11.79 4.16
N LEU A 385 -1.75 -11.02 3.41
CA LEU A 385 -1.04 -11.46 2.20
C LEU A 385 0.42 -11.74 2.53
N ASP A 386 0.90 -12.95 2.22
CA ASP A 386 2.31 -13.30 2.07
C ASP A 386 2.61 -13.42 0.57
N LYS A 387 3.35 -12.46 0.04
CA LYS A 387 3.58 -12.33 -1.40
C LYS A 387 4.64 -13.29 -1.93
N PHE A 388 5.66 -13.58 -1.13
CA PHE A 388 6.88 -14.17 -1.66
C PHE A 388 7.18 -15.56 -1.11
N ARG A 389 6.90 -15.83 0.17
CA ARG A 389 7.36 -17.02 0.88
C ARG A 389 6.40 -18.17 0.73
N GLY A 390 5.15 -17.97 1.18
CA GLY A 390 4.09 -18.94 0.99
C GLY A 390 3.24 -18.69 -0.25
N ALA A 391 3.35 -17.48 -0.85
CA ALA A 391 2.46 -17.00 -1.89
C ALA A 391 0.99 -17.30 -1.54
N GLN A 392 0.59 -16.86 -0.34
CA GLN A 392 -0.67 -17.28 0.27
C GLN A 392 -1.44 -16.11 0.89
N ILE A 393 -2.73 -16.31 1.02
CA ILE A 393 -3.65 -15.40 1.68
C ILE A 393 -4.27 -16.10 2.86
N ARG A 394 -4.11 -15.54 4.07
CA ARG A 394 -4.73 -16.06 5.29
C ARG A 394 -5.94 -15.21 5.65
N GLU A 395 -7.08 -15.85 5.75
CA GLU A 395 -8.35 -15.24 6.14
C GLU A 395 -8.63 -15.44 7.62
N PHE A 396 -9.06 -14.36 8.26
CA PHE A 396 -9.50 -14.32 9.65
C PHE A 396 -10.86 -13.67 9.78
N ARG A 397 -11.59 -14.00 10.86
CA ARG A 397 -12.74 -13.22 11.34
C ARG A 397 -12.31 -12.31 12.46
N ILE A 398 -12.65 -11.02 12.36
CA ILE A 398 -12.51 -10.07 13.45
C ILE A 398 -13.67 -10.29 14.43
N LYS A 399 -13.36 -10.53 15.70
CA LYS A 399 -14.31 -10.67 16.82
C LYS A 399 -14.02 -9.64 17.89
N GLY A 400 -15.05 -8.98 18.44
CA GLY A 400 -14.93 -7.96 19.48
C GLY A 400 -15.40 -6.56 19.10
#